data_61de3ed66cfd4fefe35d1709ce1875ad
#
_entry.id   61de3ed66cfd4fefe35d1709ce1875ad
#
_cell.length_a   1.000
_cell.length_b   1.000
_cell.length_c   1.000
_cell.angle_alpha   90.00
_cell.angle_beta   90.00
_cell.angle_gamma   90.00
#
_symmetry.space_group_name_H-M   'P 1'
#
loop_
_entity.id
_entity.type
_entity.pdbx_description
1 polymer ?
#
loop_
_entity_poly.entity_id
_entity_poly.type
_entity_poly.pdbx_seq_one_letter_code
_entity_poly.pdbx_strand_id
1 'polypeptide(L)'
;MTRTHFAEGQILFREGDPADSVFRLLSGAVDILRELDGDPILLGTVDAGQLIGEMGVVENRPRSATARAASEVEVEILTPTEFLDQIVASPRAARELIRRLSQRLREADDRIVNDERRSGRSQGTRKDADNQTAVVSVNNAYLAAKNPWLQLARRNAGSARYDRSA
;
A
#
# COMPACT_ATOMS: atom_id res chain seq x y z
N MET A 1 -1.73 13.30 -22.13
CA MET A 1 -2.76 13.07 -21.07
C MET A 1 -4.09 12.81 -21.75
N THR A 2 -4.68 11.65 -21.53
CA THR A 2 -5.95 11.22 -22.16
C THR A 2 -7.01 11.10 -21.06
N ARG A 3 -8.21 11.65 -21.28
CA ARG A 3 -9.34 11.48 -20.37
C ARG A 3 -10.26 10.36 -20.86
N THR A 4 -10.77 9.60 -19.95
CA THR A 4 -11.66 8.46 -20.22
C THR A 4 -12.70 8.34 -19.12
N HIS A 5 -13.89 7.82 -19.48
CA HIS A 5 -14.99 7.56 -18.59
C HIS A 5 -15.21 6.06 -18.42
N PHE A 6 -15.58 5.64 -17.22
CA PHE A 6 -16.00 4.28 -16.91
C PHE A 6 -17.36 4.34 -16.22
N ALA A 7 -18.29 3.53 -16.69
CA ALA A 7 -19.57 3.36 -16.03
C ALA A 7 -19.38 2.53 -14.74
N GLU A 8 -20.33 2.65 -13.81
CA GLU A 8 -20.38 1.83 -12.61
C GLU A 8 -20.22 0.34 -12.93
N GLY A 9 -19.39 -0.36 -12.17
CA GLY A 9 -19.06 -1.78 -12.33
C GLY A 9 -17.98 -2.07 -13.38
N GLN A 10 -17.61 -1.13 -14.25
CA GLN A 10 -16.52 -1.34 -15.22
C GLN A 10 -15.16 -1.45 -14.53
N ILE A 11 -14.30 -2.28 -15.11
CA ILE A 11 -12.94 -2.52 -14.61
C ILE A 11 -11.97 -1.60 -15.35
N LEU A 12 -11.17 -0.86 -14.58
CA LEU A 12 -10.09 -0.01 -15.08
C LEU A 12 -8.87 -0.87 -15.44
N PHE A 13 -8.51 -1.79 -14.56
CA PHE A 13 -7.47 -2.81 -14.74
C PHE A 13 -7.68 -3.96 -13.73
N ARG A 14 -7.07 -5.10 -14.01
CA ARG A 14 -7.14 -6.30 -13.16
C ARG A 14 -5.85 -6.54 -12.40
N GLU A 15 -5.93 -7.23 -11.27
CA GLU A 15 -4.77 -7.80 -10.59
C GLU A 15 -3.95 -8.65 -11.57
N GLY A 16 -2.62 -8.47 -11.56
CA GLY A 16 -1.69 -9.17 -12.46
C GLY A 16 -1.48 -8.52 -13.83
N ASP A 17 -2.32 -7.56 -14.25
CA ASP A 17 -2.11 -6.82 -15.49
C ASP A 17 -0.79 -6.05 -15.49
N PRO A 18 -0.18 -5.75 -16.66
CA PRO A 18 0.95 -4.85 -16.74
C PRO A 18 0.64 -3.46 -16.17
N ALA A 19 1.59 -2.87 -15.45
CA ALA A 19 1.45 -1.51 -14.91
C ALA A 19 1.94 -0.45 -15.94
N ASP A 20 1.23 -0.30 -17.03
CA ASP A 20 1.54 0.58 -18.17
C ASP A 20 0.94 1.98 -18.07
N SER A 21 0.21 2.27 -17.00
CA SER A 21 -0.51 3.54 -16.82
C SER A 21 -0.76 3.83 -15.35
N VAL A 22 -0.98 5.12 -15.04
CA VAL A 22 -1.50 5.59 -13.74
C VAL A 22 -2.77 6.38 -14.02
N PHE A 23 -3.79 6.17 -13.22
CA PHE A 23 -5.09 6.85 -13.35
C PHE A 23 -5.22 7.91 -12.27
N ARG A 24 -5.46 9.16 -12.67
CA ARG A 24 -5.88 10.22 -11.76
C ARG A 24 -7.39 10.30 -11.79
N LEU A 25 -8.05 10.02 -10.68
CA LEU A 25 -9.48 10.07 -10.56
C LEU A 25 -9.94 11.53 -10.50
N LEU A 26 -10.73 11.97 -11.49
CA LEU A 26 -11.24 13.34 -11.59
C LEU A 26 -12.61 13.46 -10.93
N SER A 27 -13.46 12.43 -11.09
CA SER A 27 -14.77 12.35 -10.45
C SER A 27 -15.17 10.92 -10.18
N GLY A 28 -16.13 10.71 -9.28
CA GLY A 28 -16.64 9.39 -8.87
C GLY A 28 -15.75 8.68 -7.86
N ALA A 29 -15.96 7.36 -7.71
CA ALA A 29 -15.26 6.50 -6.77
C ALA A 29 -14.86 5.17 -7.43
N VAL A 30 -13.74 4.59 -7.00
CA VAL A 30 -13.20 3.33 -7.53
C VAL A 30 -12.88 2.38 -6.38
N ASP A 31 -13.45 1.18 -6.44
CA ASP A 31 -13.16 0.08 -5.53
C ASP A 31 -11.85 -0.60 -5.91
N ILE A 32 -11.01 -0.83 -4.92
CA ILE A 32 -9.79 -1.64 -5.04
C ILE A 32 -10.07 -3.00 -4.46
N LEU A 33 -10.02 -4.01 -5.32
CA LEU A 33 -10.41 -5.39 -5.01
C LEU A 33 -9.22 -6.32 -5.17
N ARG A 34 -9.15 -7.34 -4.35
CA ARG A 34 -8.20 -8.44 -4.48
C ARG A 34 -8.94 -9.76 -4.44
N GLU A 35 -8.49 -10.72 -5.25
CA GLU A 35 -9.06 -12.05 -5.23
C GLU A 35 -8.39 -12.89 -4.13
N LEU A 36 -9.21 -13.52 -3.29
CA LEU A 36 -8.77 -14.47 -2.28
C LEU A 36 -9.68 -15.71 -2.36
N ASP A 37 -9.11 -16.86 -2.66
CA ASP A 37 -9.83 -18.13 -2.80
C ASP A 37 -11.00 -18.10 -3.80
N GLY A 38 -10.90 -17.24 -4.82
CA GLY A 38 -11.92 -17.05 -5.86
C GLY A 38 -12.98 -15.97 -5.54
N ASP A 39 -12.94 -15.38 -4.35
CA ASP A 39 -13.85 -14.31 -3.95
C ASP A 39 -13.18 -12.93 -3.97
N PRO A 40 -13.83 -11.90 -4.52
CA PRO A 40 -13.31 -10.55 -4.52
C PRO A 40 -13.44 -9.90 -3.13
N ILE A 41 -12.31 -9.55 -2.52
CA ILE A 41 -12.26 -8.82 -1.25
C ILE A 41 -12.03 -7.34 -1.53
N LEU A 42 -12.88 -6.47 -0.95
CA LEU A 42 -12.71 -5.03 -1.00
C LEU A 42 -11.56 -4.59 -0.07
N LEU A 43 -10.48 -4.09 -0.66
CA LEU A 43 -9.36 -3.51 0.08
C LEU A 43 -9.62 -2.06 0.48
N GLY A 44 -10.41 -1.33 -0.29
CA GLY A 44 -10.78 0.06 -0.04
C GLY A 44 -11.37 0.72 -1.25
N THR A 45 -11.88 1.93 -1.06
CA THR A 45 -12.41 2.79 -2.12
C THR A 45 -11.55 4.03 -2.25
N VAL A 46 -11.29 4.44 -3.48
CA VAL A 46 -10.49 5.62 -3.85
C VAL A 46 -11.43 6.67 -4.38
N ASP A 47 -11.33 7.89 -3.86
CA ASP A 47 -12.17 9.03 -4.22
C ASP A 47 -11.49 9.97 -5.22
N ALA A 48 -12.28 10.91 -5.79
CA ALA A 48 -11.78 11.94 -6.69
C ALA A 48 -10.58 12.71 -6.11
N GLY A 49 -9.64 13.08 -6.99
CA GLY A 49 -8.38 13.74 -6.65
C GLY A 49 -7.25 12.79 -6.28
N GLN A 50 -7.51 11.48 -6.22
CA GLN A 50 -6.49 10.48 -5.89
C GLN A 50 -5.93 9.79 -7.15
N LEU A 51 -4.80 9.08 -6.96
CA LEU A 51 -4.15 8.27 -7.99
C LEU A 51 -4.45 6.79 -7.74
N ILE A 52 -4.52 6.02 -8.83
CA ILE A 52 -4.77 4.57 -8.83
C ILE A 52 -3.76 3.90 -9.76
N GLY A 53 -3.19 2.77 -9.33
CA GLY A 53 -2.26 1.96 -10.10
C GLY A 53 -0.82 2.48 -10.09
N GLU A 54 -0.52 3.49 -9.28
CA GLU A 54 0.80 4.07 -9.09
C GLU A 54 1.82 3.07 -8.51
N MET A 55 1.37 2.14 -7.66
CA MET A 55 2.24 1.18 -6.98
C MET A 55 2.98 0.28 -7.98
N GLY A 56 2.26 -0.28 -8.94
CA GLY A 56 2.87 -1.13 -9.96
C GLY A 56 3.91 -0.39 -10.80
N VAL A 57 3.67 0.89 -11.11
CA VAL A 57 4.62 1.75 -11.85
C VAL A 57 5.85 2.06 -11.00
N VAL A 58 5.66 2.45 -9.74
CA VAL A 58 6.78 2.79 -8.83
C VAL A 58 7.67 1.57 -8.53
N GLU A 59 7.05 0.40 -8.37
CA GLU A 59 7.76 -0.84 -8.05
C GLU A 59 8.23 -1.61 -9.29
N ASN A 60 7.84 -1.19 -10.49
CA ASN A 60 8.05 -1.92 -11.75
C ASN A 60 7.52 -3.36 -11.66
N ARG A 61 6.29 -3.51 -11.20
CA ARG A 61 5.60 -4.79 -10.96
C ARG A 61 4.21 -4.78 -11.60
N PRO A 62 3.61 -5.94 -11.86
CA PRO A 62 2.20 -6.05 -12.24
C PRO A 62 1.27 -5.40 -11.21
N ARG A 63 0.04 -5.11 -11.64
CA ARG A 63 -1.02 -4.57 -10.76
C ARG A 63 -1.21 -5.46 -9.54
N SER A 64 -1.17 -4.87 -8.36
CA SER A 64 -1.31 -5.56 -7.08
C SER A 64 -2.76 -5.86 -6.68
N ALA A 65 -3.73 -5.30 -7.41
CA ALA A 65 -5.15 -5.43 -7.17
C ALA A 65 -5.94 -5.06 -8.42
N THR A 66 -7.23 -5.40 -8.45
CA THR A 66 -8.20 -4.99 -9.47
C THR A 66 -8.83 -3.65 -9.07
N ALA A 67 -8.93 -2.71 -10.02
CA ALA A 67 -9.65 -1.45 -9.85
C ALA A 67 -10.97 -1.49 -10.62
N ARG A 68 -12.10 -1.31 -9.92
CA ARG A 68 -13.44 -1.32 -10.47
C ARG A 68 -14.18 -0.03 -10.12
N ALA A 69 -14.81 0.59 -11.09
CA ALA A 69 -15.64 1.77 -10.88
C ALA A 69 -16.80 1.46 -9.91
N ALA A 70 -16.87 2.15 -8.78
CA ALA A 70 -17.93 2.03 -7.78
C ALA A 70 -19.11 2.97 -8.07
N SER A 71 -18.91 3.92 -8.96
CA SER A 71 -19.90 4.83 -9.55
C SER A 71 -19.47 5.16 -10.98
N GLU A 72 -20.15 6.04 -11.68
CA GLU A 72 -19.62 6.65 -12.89
C GLU A 72 -18.36 7.46 -12.54
N VAL A 73 -17.24 7.20 -13.25
CA VAL A 73 -15.95 7.85 -13.00
C VAL A 73 -15.37 8.49 -14.25
N GLU A 74 -14.74 9.64 -14.08
CA GLU A 74 -13.85 10.26 -15.05
C GLU A 74 -12.42 10.16 -14.55
N VAL A 75 -11.50 9.72 -15.41
CA VAL A 75 -10.08 9.59 -15.10
C VAL A 75 -9.22 10.29 -16.14
N GLU A 76 -8.08 10.80 -15.69
CA GLU A 76 -6.96 11.19 -16.54
C GLU A 76 -5.92 10.07 -16.51
N ILE A 77 -5.55 9.57 -17.69
CA ILE A 77 -4.56 8.50 -17.84
C ILE A 77 -3.19 9.14 -18.06
N LEU A 78 -2.22 8.73 -17.26
CA LEU A 78 -0.81 9.10 -17.33
C LEU A 78 0.02 7.87 -17.73
N THR A 79 0.95 8.04 -18.64
CA THR A 79 1.99 7.03 -18.87
C THR A 79 2.92 6.95 -17.65
N PRO A 80 3.66 5.84 -17.44
CA PRO A 80 4.65 5.73 -16.37
C PRO A 80 5.65 6.89 -16.38
N THR A 81 6.12 7.29 -17.54
CA THR A 81 7.09 8.40 -17.70
C THR A 81 6.46 9.73 -17.26
N GLU A 82 5.26 10.07 -17.77
CA GLU A 82 4.57 11.31 -17.39
C GLU A 82 4.32 11.37 -15.88
N PHE A 83 3.94 10.25 -15.26
CA PHE A 83 3.72 10.16 -13.82
C PHE A 83 5.03 10.37 -13.04
N LEU A 84 6.11 9.66 -13.39
CA LEU A 84 7.39 9.77 -12.71
C LEU A 84 8.01 11.16 -12.88
N ASP A 85 7.91 11.75 -14.08
CA ASP A 85 8.39 13.12 -14.35
C ASP A 85 7.65 14.15 -13.48
N GLN A 86 6.33 14.01 -13.29
CA GLN A 86 5.56 14.87 -12.40
C GLN A 86 6.01 14.74 -10.94
N ILE A 87 6.32 13.52 -10.47
CA ILE A 87 6.79 13.29 -9.11
C ILE A 87 8.19 13.88 -8.92
N VAL A 88 9.11 13.69 -9.88
CA VAL A 88 10.47 14.21 -9.81
C VAL A 88 10.50 15.74 -9.91
N ALA A 89 9.67 16.32 -10.78
CA ALA A 89 9.62 17.78 -10.96
C ALA A 89 8.97 18.54 -9.79
N SER A 90 8.20 17.85 -8.93
CA SER A 90 7.45 18.48 -7.85
C SER A 90 7.69 17.83 -6.49
N PRO A 91 8.52 18.45 -5.61
CA PRO A 91 8.69 17.97 -4.24
C PRO A 91 7.38 17.88 -3.46
N ARG A 92 6.39 18.72 -3.81
CA ARG A 92 5.05 18.67 -3.23
C ARG A 92 4.31 17.41 -3.67
N ALA A 93 4.36 17.03 -4.95
CA ALA A 93 3.74 15.80 -5.47
C ALA A 93 4.38 14.55 -4.85
N ALA A 94 5.70 14.53 -4.74
CA ALA A 94 6.44 13.44 -4.10
C ALA A 94 6.02 13.27 -2.62
N ARG A 95 5.95 14.38 -1.86
CA ARG A 95 5.52 14.36 -0.45
C ARG A 95 4.08 13.87 -0.31
N GLU A 96 3.20 14.29 -1.20
CA GLU A 96 1.79 13.87 -1.20
C GLU A 96 1.67 12.36 -1.49
N LEU A 97 2.43 11.84 -2.45
CA LEU A 97 2.49 10.41 -2.74
C LEU A 97 2.97 9.61 -1.52
N ILE A 98 4.07 10.02 -0.89
CA ILE A 98 4.60 9.38 0.32
C ILE A 98 3.56 9.40 1.44
N ARG A 99 2.88 10.52 1.66
CA ARG A 99 1.84 10.65 2.68
C ARG A 99 0.69 9.66 2.45
N ARG A 100 0.22 9.52 1.21
CA ARG A 100 -0.85 8.59 0.83
C ARG A 100 -0.45 7.14 1.02
N LEU A 101 0.76 6.75 0.60
CA LEU A 101 1.27 5.40 0.82
C LEU A 101 1.41 5.07 2.31
N SER A 102 1.88 6.02 3.11
CA SER A 102 1.97 5.88 4.57
C SER A 102 0.60 5.76 5.24
N GLN A 103 -0.42 6.46 4.72
CA GLN A 103 -1.79 6.36 5.22
C GLN A 103 -2.38 4.98 4.90
N ARG A 104 -2.25 4.49 3.66
CA ARG A 104 -2.70 3.15 3.27
C ARG A 104 -2.06 2.05 4.12
N LEU A 105 -0.77 2.20 4.44
CA LEU A 105 -0.10 1.25 5.33
C LEU A 105 -0.74 1.23 6.73
N ARG A 106 -0.99 2.40 7.33
CA ARG A 106 -1.67 2.47 8.64
C ARG A 106 -3.07 1.86 8.61
N GLU A 107 -3.85 2.14 7.55
CA GLU A 107 -5.18 1.57 7.39
C GLU A 107 -5.15 0.03 7.25
N ALA A 108 -4.12 -0.51 6.59
CA ALA A 108 -3.91 -1.95 6.49
C ALA A 108 -3.55 -2.56 7.86
N ASP A 109 -2.66 -1.93 8.63
CA ASP A 109 -2.29 -2.35 9.98
C ASP A 109 -3.50 -2.34 10.92
N ASP A 110 -4.32 -1.30 10.88
CA ASP A 110 -5.54 -1.18 11.70
C ASP A 110 -6.56 -2.29 11.38
N ARG A 111 -6.67 -2.71 10.11
CA ARG A 111 -7.54 -3.81 9.69
C ARG A 111 -7.06 -5.13 10.29
N ILE A 112 -5.77 -5.44 10.21
CA ILE A 112 -5.19 -6.66 10.77
C ILE A 112 -5.48 -6.73 12.28
N VAL A 113 -5.23 -5.65 13.02
CA VAL A 113 -5.49 -5.58 14.46
C VAL A 113 -6.98 -5.76 14.79
N ASN A 114 -7.88 -5.20 13.98
CA ASN A 114 -9.32 -5.33 14.19
C ASN A 114 -9.84 -6.73 13.88
N ASP A 115 -9.31 -7.40 12.85
CA ASP A 115 -9.68 -8.78 12.50
C ASP A 115 -9.22 -9.77 13.58
N GLU A 116 -8.01 -9.60 14.13
CA GLU A 116 -7.55 -10.41 15.25
C GLU A 116 -8.44 -10.23 16.49
N ARG A 117 -8.87 -9.01 16.79
CA ARG A 117 -9.81 -8.75 17.89
C ARG A 117 -11.18 -9.39 17.69
N ARG A 118 -11.66 -9.48 16.44
CA ARG A 118 -12.93 -10.13 16.11
C ARG A 118 -12.82 -11.65 16.20
N SER A 119 -11.73 -12.23 15.69
CA SER A 119 -11.45 -13.67 15.71
C SER A 119 -11.18 -14.19 17.13
N GLY A 120 -10.48 -13.43 17.96
CA GLY A 120 -10.18 -13.77 19.35
C GLY A 120 -11.40 -13.77 20.30
N ARG A 121 -12.53 -13.17 19.89
CA ARG A 121 -13.78 -13.22 20.68
C ARG A 121 -14.59 -14.52 20.52
N SER A 122 -14.24 -15.37 19.56
CA SER A 122 -14.98 -16.62 19.27
C SER A 122 -14.40 -17.86 19.94
N GLN A 123 -13.25 -17.80 20.61
CA GLN A 123 -12.66 -18.94 21.30
C GLN A 123 -12.21 -18.57 22.71
N GLY A 124 -13.16 -18.63 23.63
CA GLY A 124 -12.86 -18.63 25.07
C GLY A 124 -12.33 -19.98 25.50
N THR A 125 -11.00 -20.17 25.52
CA THR A 125 -10.35 -21.15 26.39
C THR A 125 -8.91 -20.69 26.68
N ARG A 126 -8.63 -20.60 27.98
CA ARG A 126 -7.34 -20.25 28.58
C ARG A 126 -6.26 -21.28 28.22
N LYS A 127 -5.52 -21.08 27.12
CA LYS A 127 -4.24 -21.81 26.90
C LYS A 127 -3.26 -21.11 25.94
N ASP A 128 -3.57 -19.96 25.36
CA ASP A 128 -2.79 -19.39 24.26
C ASP A 128 -2.00 -18.11 24.58
N ALA A 129 -1.86 -17.73 25.86
CA ALA A 129 -1.11 -16.54 26.26
C ALA A 129 0.41 -16.66 25.93
N ASP A 130 0.96 -17.87 25.97
CA ASP A 130 2.39 -18.10 25.72
C ASP A 130 2.75 -18.16 24.21
N ASN A 131 1.78 -18.50 23.34
CA ASN A 131 2.05 -18.66 21.92
C ASN A 131 1.94 -17.32 21.15
N GLN A 132 1.11 -16.38 21.61
CA GLN A 132 0.97 -15.06 20.98
C GLN A 132 2.23 -14.19 21.14
N THR A 133 2.90 -14.29 22.29
CA THR A 133 4.14 -13.54 22.52
C THR A 133 5.28 -14.05 21.61
N ALA A 134 5.29 -15.33 21.30
CA ALA A 134 6.27 -15.94 20.39
C ALA A 134 6.06 -15.54 18.93
N VAL A 135 4.82 -15.50 18.45
CA VAL A 135 4.49 -15.14 17.05
C VAL A 135 4.75 -13.64 16.78
N VAL A 136 4.41 -12.76 17.70
CA VAL A 136 4.72 -11.32 17.58
C VAL A 136 6.23 -11.07 17.62
N SER A 137 6.96 -11.81 18.45
CA SER A 137 8.43 -11.72 18.55
C SER A 137 9.12 -12.20 17.25
N VAL A 138 8.67 -13.30 16.65
CA VAL A 138 9.22 -13.84 15.39
C VAL A 138 8.91 -12.91 14.22
N ASN A 139 7.71 -12.36 14.15
CA ASN A 139 7.32 -11.42 13.07
C ASN A 139 8.09 -10.09 13.16
N ASN A 140 8.29 -9.56 14.37
CA ASN A 140 9.13 -8.38 14.59
C ASN A 140 10.61 -8.64 14.27
N ALA A 141 11.14 -9.82 14.60
CA ALA A 141 12.50 -10.21 14.25
C ALA A 141 12.69 -10.39 12.73
N TYR A 142 11.68 -10.95 12.03
CA TYR A 142 11.68 -11.11 10.58
C TYR A 142 11.61 -9.76 9.84
N LEU A 143 10.75 -8.85 10.28
CA LEU A 143 10.63 -7.49 9.73
C LEU A 143 11.89 -6.66 10.00
N ALA A 144 12.48 -6.78 11.18
CA ALA A 144 13.74 -6.12 11.52
C ALA A 144 14.93 -6.65 10.70
N ALA A 145 14.96 -7.95 10.39
CA ALA A 145 16.01 -8.56 9.57
C ALA A 145 15.94 -8.17 8.09
N LYS A 146 14.75 -7.86 7.57
CA LYS A 146 14.53 -7.43 6.18
C LYS A 146 14.47 -5.92 5.96
N ASN A 147 14.58 -5.12 7.02
CA ASN A 147 14.54 -3.66 6.89
C ASN A 147 15.95 -3.10 6.61
N PRO A 148 16.23 -2.62 5.37
CA PRO A 148 17.57 -2.11 4.99
C PRO A 148 18.04 -0.93 5.86
N TRP A 149 17.10 -0.12 6.36
CA TRP A 149 17.40 1.06 7.19
C TRP A 149 17.89 0.67 8.59
N LEU A 150 17.36 -0.41 9.18
CA LEU A 150 17.84 -0.93 10.46
C LEU A 150 19.24 -1.57 10.34
N GLN A 151 19.56 -2.14 9.19
CA GLN A 151 20.90 -2.66 8.91
C GLN A 151 21.91 -1.52 8.72
N LEU A 152 21.51 -0.42 8.06
CA LEU A 152 22.34 0.78 7.90
C LEU A 152 22.61 1.46 9.25
N ALA A 153 21.60 1.58 10.12
CA ALA A 153 21.74 2.16 11.45
C ALA A 153 22.70 1.34 12.34
N ARG A 154 22.67 0.01 12.24
CA ARG A 154 23.61 -0.88 12.97
C ARG A 154 25.04 -0.76 12.46
N ARG A 155 25.27 -0.56 11.17
CA ARG A 155 26.60 -0.34 10.61
C ARG A 155 27.20 1.00 11.07
N ASN A 156 26.38 2.04 11.20
CA ASN A 156 26.85 3.36 11.64
C ASN A 156 27.04 3.47 13.16
N ALA A 157 26.33 2.65 13.96
CA ALA A 157 26.50 2.63 15.42
C ALA A 157 27.83 1.97 15.88
N GLY A 158 28.45 1.16 15.01
CA GLY A 158 29.74 0.50 15.32
C GLY A 158 30.97 1.36 15.13
N SER A 159 30.90 2.55 14.53
CA SER A 159 32.05 3.42 14.23
C SER A 159 32.20 4.62 15.13
N ALA A 160 31.28 4.89 16.05
CA ALA A 160 31.38 6.01 16.99
C ALA A 160 31.98 5.53 18.33
N ARG A 161 33.26 5.12 18.34
CA ARG A 161 34.06 5.15 19.58
C ARG A 161 34.49 6.61 19.78
N TYR A 162 33.73 7.31 20.60
CA TYR A 162 34.16 8.61 21.11
C TYR A 162 35.32 8.36 22.07
N ASP A 163 36.51 8.75 21.61
CA ASP A 163 37.72 8.82 22.48
C ASP A 163 37.53 9.95 23.50
N ARG A 164 37.38 9.58 24.77
CA ARG A 164 37.40 10.49 25.91
C ARG A 164 38.79 10.40 26.52
N SER A 165 39.74 11.14 25.96
CA SER A 165 41.02 11.39 26.62
C SER A 165 41.54 12.77 26.19
N ALA A 166 41.21 13.80 26.93
CA ALA A 166 42.03 14.99 27.25
C ALA A 166 41.22 15.93 28.15
#